data_fac42b794f20a2494e3b6369fdb7ca97
#
_entry.id   fac42b794f20a2494e3b6369fdb7ca97
#
_cell.length_a   1.000
_cell.length_b   1.000
_cell.length_c   1.000
_cell.angle_alpha   90.00
_cell.angle_beta   90.00
_cell.angle_gamma   90.00
#
_symmetry.space_group_name_H-M   'P 1'
#
loop_
_entity.id
_entity.type
_entity.pdbx_description
1 polymer ?
#
loop_
_entity_poly.entity_id
_entity_poly.type
_entity_poly.pdbx_seq_one_letter_code
_entity_poly.pdbx_strand_id
1 'polypeptide(L)'
;MTKIIGWGKCQAKHTPSGQGATAVTHNDIIVDSTSLSVEEGEEQEALIEGGEAEARKRQPDKYILEYERRIGSASEVTPGFTEDAGSVEIEPESSGAIGVTLTGVSLYISLAFDSTDGLKAHYQYKTKGATDANGALTDITMQAKA
;
A
#
# COMPACT_ATOMS: atom_id res chain seq x y z
N MET A 1 28.03 -0.59 -11.22
CA MET A 1 26.66 -0.04 -11.22
C MET A 1 26.44 0.85 -10.02
N THR A 2 25.93 2.04 -10.22
CA THR A 2 25.64 2.94 -9.12
C THR A 2 24.29 2.57 -8.50
N LYS A 3 24.28 2.35 -7.20
CA LYS A 3 23.04 2.10 -6.46
C LYS A 3 22.31 3.41 -6.21
N ILE A 4 21.03 3.47 -6.57
CA ILE A 4 20.19 4.64 -6.34
C ILE A 4 19.57 4.52 -4.97
N ILE A 5 19.83 5.52 -4.12
CA ILE A 5 19.30 5.59 -2.75
C ILE A 5 18.42 6.81 -2.66
N GLY A 6 17.23 6.60 -2.10
CA GLY A 6 16.23 7.65 -2.01
C GLY A 6 15.41 7.78 -3.27
N TRP A 7 14.20 8.28 -3.11
CA TRP A 7 13.22 8.28 -4.19
C TRP A 7 13.02 9.66 -4.81
N GLY A 8 13.42 10.75 -4.14
CA GLY A 8 13.03 12.07 -4.56
C GLY A 8 11.51 12.20 -4.56
N LYS A 9 10.97 12.81 -5.59
CA LYS A 9 9.53 12.84 -5.80
C LYS A 9 9.03 11.45 -6.17
N CYS A 10 7.79 11.16 -5.84
CA CYS A 10 7.15 9.91 -6.22
C CYS A 10 5.72 10.17 -6.68
N GLN A 11 5.18 9.24 -7.43
CA GLN A 11 3.78 9.27 -7.84
C GLN A 11 3.11 7.95 -7.50
N ALA A 12 1.82 8.00 -7.21
CA ALA A 12 1.02 6.81 -6.97
C ALA A 12 0.02 6.64 -8.11
N LYS A 13 0.01 5.46 -8.69
CA LYS A 13 -0.95 5.10 -9.72
C LYS A 13 -1.93 4.08 -9.15
N HIS A 14 -3.17 4.51 -8.97
CA HIS A 14 -4.24 3.67 -8.46
C HIS A 14 -5.09 3.19 -9.62
N THR A 15 -5.20 1.87 -9.76
CA THR A 15 -6.09 1.26 -10.75
C THR A 15 -7.26 0.65 -9.99
N PRO A 16 -8.45 1.27 -10.00
CA PRO A 16 -9.60 0.72 -9.28
C PRO A 16 -10.00 -0.64 -9.82
N SER A 17 -10.61 -1.46 -8.97
CA SER A 17 -11.15 -2.73 -9.44
C SER A 17 -12.44 -2.49 -10.22
N GLY A 18 -12.72 -3.39 -11.14
CA GLY A 18 -13.93 -3.33 -11.95
C GLY A 18 -13.62 -3.18 -13.43
N GLN A 19 -14.54 -3.69 -14.22
CA GLN A 19 -14.43 -3.63 -15.67
C GLN A 19 -14.63 -2.19 -16.15
N GLY A 20 -13.72 -1.71 -16.97
CA GLY A 20 -13.79 -0.34 -17.49
C GLY A 20 -13.31 0.74 -16.53
N ALA A 21 -12.76 0.38 -15.39
CA ALA A 21 -12.21 1.34 -14.44
C ALA A 21 -10.97 2.02 -15.02
N THR A 22 -10.88 3.34 -14.80
CA THR A 22 -9.76 4.15 -15.28
C THR A 22 -8.74 4.36 -14.17
N ALA A 23 -7.47 4.13 -14.49
CA ALA A 23 -6.39 4.39 -13.54
C ALA A 23 -6.27 5.88 -13.23
N VAL A 24 -5.99 6.20 -11.97
CA VAL A 24 -5.79 7.57 -11.50
C VAL A 24 -4.35 7.70 -11.02
N THR A 25 -3.65 8.71 -11.51
CA THR A 25 -2.27 8.98 -11.09
C THR A 25 -2.23 10.21 -10.20
N HIS A 26 -1.68 10.05 -9.00
CA HIS A 26 -1.44 11.13 -8.07
C HIS A 26 0.04 11.48 -8.10
N ASN A 27 0.37 12.67 -8.61
CA ASN A 27 1.75 13.17 -8.67
C ASN A 27 1.99 14.35 -7.73
N ASP A 28 1.02 14.66 -6.89
CA ASP A 28 1.05 15.75 -5.92
C ASP A 28 1.15 15.24 -4.48
N ILE A 29 1.74 14.08 -4.30
CA ILE A 29 1.89 13.43 -3.01
C ILE A 29 2.90 14.19 -2.14
N ILE A 30 2.57 14.33 -0.85
CA ILE A 30 3.51 14.87 0.12
C ILE A 30 4.53 13.78 0.43
N VAL A 31 5.76 13.97 -0.03
CA VAL A 31 6.80 12.93 0.01
C VAL A 31 7.11 12.48 1.44
N ASP A 32 7.16 13.43 2.38
CA ASP A 32 7.51 13.14 3.77
C ASP A 32 6.46 12.28 4.49
N SER A 33 5.23 12.22 3.96
CA SER A 33 4.16 11.41 4.54
C SER A 33 4.00 10.06 3.85
N THR A 34 4.79 9.78 2.81
CA THR A 34 4.69 8.53 2.05
C THR A 34 5.49 7.44 2.75
N SER A 35 4.85 6.33 3.06
CA SER A 35 5.51 5.21 3.73
C SER A 35 4.91 3.87 3.30
N LEU A 36 5.73 2.85 3.35
CA LEU A 36 5.32 1.45 3.20
C LEU A 36 5.73 0.72 4.47
N SER A 37 4.77 0.07 5.11
CA SER A 37 5.02 -0.67 6.34
C SER A 37 4.40 -2.07 6.24
N VAL A 38 4.78 -2.94 7.16
CA VAL A 38 4.26 -4.29 7.22
C VAL A 38 3.53 -4.51 8.53
N GLU A 39 2.36 -5.15 8.45
CA GLU A 39 1.66 -5.72 9.60
C GLU A 39 1.96 -7.20 9.60
N GLU A 40 2.77 -7.65 10.55
CA GLU A 40 3.15 -9.06 10.63
C GLU A 40 1.94 -9.93 10.95
N GLY A 41 1.86 -11.08 10.27
CA GLY A 41 0.81 -12.04 10.54
C GLY A 41 1.00 -12.72 11.88
N GLU A 42 -0.11 -13.04 12.54
CA GLU A 42 -0.08 -13.76 13.80
C GLU A 42 0.32 -15.21 13.60
N GLU A 43 1.15 -15.72 14.53
CA GLU A 43 1.50 -17.13 14.58
C GLU A 43 0.52 -17.84 15.49
N GLN A 44 -0.09 -18.91 14.99
CA GLN A 44 -0.99 -19.77 15.75
C GLN A 44 -0.35 -21.12 15.95
N GLU A 45 -0.51 -21.65 17.14
CA GLU A 45 0.11 -22.92 17.53
C GLU A 45 -0.94 -23.81 18.18
N ALA A 46 -1.09 -25.02 17.64
CA ALA A 46 -1.94 -26.03 18.23
C ALA A 46 -1.07 -26.92 19.12
N LEU A 47 -1.45 -27.02 20.39
CA LEU A 47 -0.70 -27.82 21.38
C LEU A 47 -1.35 -29.18 21.56
N ILE A 48 -0.52 -30.22 21.72
CA ILE A 48 -0.95 -31.53 22.11
C ILE A 48 -0.82 -31.68 23.66
N GLU A 49 -1.37 -32.76 24.20
CA GLU A 49 -1.19 -33.10 25.59
C GLU A 49 0.29 -33.18 25.93
N GLY A 50 0.70 -32.52 27.00
CA GLY A 50 2.11 -32.40 27.37
C GLY A 50 2.75 -31.07 27.00
N GLY A 51 2.02 -30.18 26.31
CA GLY A 51 2.48 -28.82 25.98
C GLY A 51 3.36 -28.69 24.74
N GLU A 52 3.54 -29.79 24.00
CA GLU A 52 4.29 -29.73 22.75
C GLU A 52 3.42 -29.19 21.59
N ALA A 53 4.05 -28.48 20.67
CA ALA A 53 3.34 -27.97 19.51
C ALA A 53 3.03 -29.10 18.52
N GLU A 54 1.74 -29.32 18.25
CA GLU A 54 1.31 -30.27 17.22
C GLU A 54 1.39 -29.64 15.83
N ALA A 55 1.03 -28.37 15.72
CA ALA A 55 1.04 -27.65 14.46
C ALA A 55 1.29 -26.16 14.70
N ARG A 56 1.96 -25.52 13.77
CA ARG A 56 2.15 -24.08 13.76
C ARG A 56 1.60 -23.51 12.46
N LYS A 57 0.88 -22.42 12.58
CA LYS A 57 0.36 -21.69 11.43
C LYS A 57 0.60 -20.21 11.64
N ARG A 58 1.22 -19.59 10.66
CA ARG A 58 1.40 -18.13 10.63
C ARG A 58 0.46 -17.54 9.59
N GLN A 59 -0.26 -16.50 9.98
CA GLN A 59 -1.05 -15.74 9.03
C GLN A 59 -0.10 -14.95 8.10
N PRO A 60 -0.47 -14.75 6.84
CA PRO A 60 0.35 -13.96 5.93
C PRO A 60 0.49 -12.51 6.41
N ASP A 61 1.64 -11.93 6.12
CA ASP A 61 1.88 -10.51 6.37
C ASP A 61 1.02 -9.66 5.44
N LYS A 62 0.65 -8.48 5.93
CA LYS A 62 -0.07 -7.49 5.13
C LYS A 62 0.78 -6.24 5.02
N TYR A 63 0.83 -5.68 3.83
CA TYR A 63 1.57 -4.44 3.59
C TYR A 63 0.63 -3.27 3.54
N ILE A 64 1.09 -2.15 4.08
CA ILE A 64 0.30 -0.92 4.19
C ILE A 64 1.08 0.19 3.52
N LEU A 65 0.50 0.77 2.47
CA LEU A 65 1.04 1.94 1.79
C LEU A 65 0.20 3.15 2.19
N GLU A 66 0.85 4.19 2.67
CA GLU A 66 0.19 5.42 3.10
C GLU A 66 0.83 6.62 2.43
N TYR A 67 0.00 7.60 2.06
CA TYR A 67 0.47 8.91 1.61
C TYR A 67 -0.61 9.95 1.83
N GLU A 68 -0.22 11.21 1.75
CA GLU A 68 -1.12 12.34 1.89
C GLU A 68 -1.05 13.24 0.66
N ARG A 69 -2.17 13.88 0.35
CA ARG A 69 -2.29 14.89 -0.71
C ARG A 69 -3.02 16.12 -0.18
N ARG A 70 -2.63 17.28 -0.66
CA ARG A 70 -3.41 18.51 -0.41
C ARG A 70 -4.62 18.51 -1.33
N ILE A 71 -5.77 18.93 -0.81
CA ILE A 71 -7.01 18.95 -1.57
C ILE A 71 -7.30 20.35 -2.05
N GLY A 72 -7.48 20.50 -3.37
CA GLY A 72 -7.76 21.77 -4.01
C GLY A 72 -9.24 22.03 -4.32
N SER A 73 -10.08 20.99 -4.30
CA SER A 73 -11.51 21.16 -4.56
C SER A 73 -12.32 20.10 -3.82
N ALA A 74 -13.57 20.46 -3.49
CA ALA A 74 -14.46 19.62 -2.70
C ALA A 74 -14.85 18.29 -3.38
N SER A 75 -14.79 18.24 -4.70
CA SER A 75 -15.18 17.04 -5.45
C SER A 75 -13.99 16.10 -5.74
N GLU A 76 -12.79 16.47 -5.28
CA GLU A 76 -11.56 15.77 -5.64
C GLU A 76 -11.44 14.42 -4.97
N VAL A 77 -12.00 14.28 -3.75
CA VAL A 77 -11.88 13.04 -3.00
C VAL A 77 -13.13 12.83 -2.15
N THR A 78 -13.51 11.57 -1.98
CA THR A 78 -14.61 11.18 -1.09
C THR A 78 -14.03 10.33 0.03
N PRO A 79 -14.09 10.79 1.30
CA PRO A 79 -13.61 9.98 2.42
C PRO A 79 -14.43 8.72 2.58
N GLY A 80 -13.79 7.67 3.06
CA GLY A 80 -14.47 6.41 3.33
C GLY A 80 -13.58 5.20 3.10
N PHE A 81 -14.18 4.04 3.23
CA PHE A 81 -13.50 2.75 3.10
C PHE A 81 -14.03 1.98 1.89
N THR A 82 -13.11 1.45 1.09
CA THR A 82 -13.41 0.57 -0.03
C THR A 82 -12.67 -0.74 0.18
N GLU A 83 -13.39 -1.84 0.30
CA GLU A 83 -12.77 -3.14 0.59
C GLU A 83 -11.95 -3.67 -0.59
N ASP A 84 -12.45 -3.51 -1.80
CA ASP A 84 -11.75 -3.97 -3.01
C ASP A 84 -11.48 -2.77 -3.90
N ALA A 85 -10.31 -2.20 -3.74
CA ALA A 85 -9.92 -0.98 -4.43
C ALA A 85 -8.97 -1.22 -5.61
N GLY A 86 -8.71 -2.49 -5.96
CA GLY A 86 -7.86 -2.84 -7.09
C GLY A 86 -6.39 -2.86 -6.73
N SER A 87 -5.58 -2.10 -7.45
CA SER A 87 -4.13 -2.07 -7.24
C SER A 87 -3.59 -0.65 -7.13
N VAL A 88 -2.45 -0.51 -6.46
CA VAL A 88 -1.74 0.76 -6.36
C VAL A 88 -0.26 0.51 -6.60
N GLU A 89 0.34 1.37 -7.41
CA GLU A 89 1.76 1.35 -7.69
C GLU A 89 2.37 2.67 -7.21
N ILE A 90 3.39 2.58 -6.36
CA ILE A 90 4.18 3.76 -5.99
C ILE A 90 5.46 3.74 -6.80
N GLU A 91 5.70 4.82 -7.55
CA GLU A 91 6.78 4.90 -8.51
C GLU A 91 7.69 6.08 -8.17
N PRO A 92 8.99 5.84 -8.00
CA PRO A 92 9.95 6.91 -7.76
C PRO A 92 10.21 7.73 -9.03
N GLU A 93 10.70 8.95 -8.86
CA GLU A 93 11.04 9.82 -9.98
C GLU A 93 12.29 9.34 -10.71
N SER A 94 13.29 8.85 -9.98
CA SER A 94 14.59 8.51 -10.52
C SER A 94 14.57 7.19 -11.28
N SER A 95 15.08 7.20 -12.51
CA SER A 95 15.25 5.98 -13.31
C SER A 95 16.15 4.97 -12.56
N GLY A 96 15.74 3.72 -12.53
CA GLY A 96 16.44 2.65 -11.83
C GLY A 96 16.13 2.53 -10.35
N ALA A 97 15.47 3.50 -9.74
CA ALA A 97 15.02 3.37 -8.36
C ALA A 97 13.88 2.36 -8.28
N ILE A 98 13.77 1.68 -7.16
CA ILE A 98 12.82 0.58 -6.99
C ILE A 98 11.49 1.11 -6.47
N GLY A 99 10.43 0.82 -7.21
CA GLY A 99 9.05 1.06 -6.81
C GLY A 99 8.38 -0.22 -6.36
N VAL A 100 7.14 -0.08 -5.91
CA VAL A 100 6.35 -1.19 -5.35
C VAL A 100 4.94 -1.15 -5.91
N THR A 101 4.40 -2.30 -6.25
CA THR A 101 3.00 -2.48 -6.64
C THR A 101 2.30 -3.39 -5.65
N LEU A 102 1.17 -2.92 -5.13
CA LEU A 102 0.29 -3.70 -4.28
C LEU A 102 -0.99 -4.03 -5.05
N THR A 103 -1.45 -5.27 -4.98
CA THR A 103 -2.65 -5.72 -5.67
C THR A 103 -3.69 -6.25 -4.69
N GLY A 104 -4.96 -6.18 -5.08
CA GLY A 104 -6.05 -6.66 -4.23
C GLY A 104 -6.16 -5.88 -2.93
N VAL A 105 -5.92 -4.57 -2.96
CA VAL A 105 -5.86 -3.75 -1.75
C VAL A 105 -7.23 -3.25 -1.32
N SER A 106 -7.37 -2.98 -0.03
CA SER A 106 -8.42 -2.12 0.51
C SER A 106 -7.90 -0.70 0.60
N LEU A 107 -8.79 0.27 0.48
CA LEU A 107 -8.44 1.69 0.54
C LEU A 107 -9.27 2.39 1.60
N TYR A 108 -8.61 3.08 2.49
CA TYR A 108 -9.24 3.98 3.45
C TYR A 108 -8.76 5.39 3.18
N ILE A 109 -9.70 6.30 2.98
CA ILE A 109 -9.41 7.72 2.77
C ILE A 109 -9.97 8.49 3.96
N SER A 110 -9.12 9.21 4.65
CA SER A 110 -9.50 10.09 5.74
C SER A 110 -9.03 11.52 5.47
N LEU A 111 -9.63 12.46 6.17
CA LEU A 111 -9.30 13.88 6.02
C LEU A 111 -8.60 14.38 7.28
N ALA A 112 -7.62 15.24 7.07
CA ALA A 112 -6.93 15.94 8.16
C ALA A 112 -6.78 17.41 7.78
N PHE A 113 -6.83 18.28 8.78
CA PHE A 113 -6.67 19.70 8.57
C PHE A 113 -5.46 20.20 9.35
N ASP A 114 -4.65 21.00 8.68
CA ASP A 114 -3.50 21.69 9.27
C ASP A 114 -3.55 23.13 8.84
N SER A 115 -3.34 24.06 9.78
CA SER A 115 -3.42 25.49 9.48
C SER A 115 -2.35 25.96 8.49
N THR A 116 -1.24 25.23 8.37
CA THR A 116 -0.18 25.53 7.42
C THR A 116 -0.46 24.96 6.03
N ASP A 117 -0.90 23.68 5.98
CA ASP A 117 -1.09 22.95 4.72
C ASP A 117 -2.53 22.95 4.22
N GLY A 118 -3.49 23.34 5.06
CA GLY A 118 -4.90 23.28 4.74
C GLY A 118 -5.47 21.87 4.87
N LEU A 119 -6.47 21.56 4.07
CA LEU A 119 -7.11 20.25 4.11
C LEU A 119 -6.29 19.24 3.30
N LYS A 120 -6.02 18.09 3.93
CA LYS A 120 -5.28 17.00 3.32
C LYS A 120 -6.12 15.73 3.33
N ALA A 121 -5.96 14.92 2.30
CA ALA A 121 -6.50 13.57 2.27
C ALA A 121 -5.39 12.57 2.59
N HIS A 122 -5.64 11.69 3.52
CA HIS A 122 -4.74 10.60 3.88
C HIS A 122 -5.24 9.31 3.24
N TYR A 123 -4.42 8.70 2.41
CA TYR A 123 -4.73 7.47 1.71
C TYR A 123 -3.99 6.31 2.36
N GLN A 124 -4.72 5.26 2.72
CA GLN A 124 -4.13 4.06 3.28
C GLN A 124 -4.58 2.86 2.46
N TYR A 125 -3.63 2.21 1.80
CA TYR A 125 -3.86 0.99 1.04
C TYR A 125 -3.31 -0.19 1.83
N LYS A 126 -4.11 -1.23 1.98
CA LYS A 126 -3.70 -2.41 2.75
C LYS A 126 -3.96 -3.67 1.94
N THR A 127 -2.93 -4.51 1.82
CA THR A 127 -3.07 -5.81 1.15
C THR A 127 -3.82 -6.80 2.04
N LYS A 128 -4.35 -7.86 1.42
CA LYS A 128 -5.11 -8.88 2.14
C LYS A 128 -4.26 -10.07 2.58
N GLY A 129 -3.00 -10.11 2.16
CA GLY A 129 -2.11 -11.23 2.49
C GLY A 129 -2.29 -12.43 1.58
N ALA A 130 -2.56 -12.22 0.30
CA ALA A 130 -2.68 -13.31 -0.66
C ALA A 130 -1.35 -14.02 -0.84
N THR A 131 -1.38 -15.35 -0.88
CA THR A 131 -0.19 -16.17 -1.01
C THR A 131 -0.35 -17.21 -2.11
N ASP A 132 0.79 -17.70 -2.63
CA ASP A 132 0.81 -18.81 -3.56
C ASP A 132 0.83 -20.16 -2.79
N ALA A 133 0.96 -21.26 -3.54
CA ALA A 133 0.97 -22.60 -2.96
C ALA A 133 2.17 -22.85 -2.02
N ASN A 134 3.23 -22.05 -2.15
CA ASN A 134 4.44 -22.16 -1.33
C ASN A 134 4.45 -21.19 -0.14
N GLY A 135 3.38 -20.41 0.03
CA GLY A 135 3.28 -19.45 1.12
C GLY A 135 3.91 -18.10 0.83
N ALA A 136 4.43 -17.87 -0.38
CA ALA A 136 4.99 -16.58 -0.75
C ALA A 136 3.87 -15.59 -1.09
N LEU A 137 4.04 -14.31 -0.69
CA LEU A 137 3.06 -13.28 -0.95
C LEU A 137 2.99 -12.98 -2.45
N THR A 138 1.78 -12.88 -2.97
CA THR A 138 1.51 -12.59 -4.39
C THR A 138 0.93 -11.20 -4.61
N ASP A 139 0.61 -10.48 -3.54
CA ASP A 139 -0.04 -9.18 -3.62
C ASP A 139 0.91 -7.99 -3.45
N ILE A 140 2.21 -8.24 -3.43
CA ILE A 140 3.24 -7.21 -3.43
C ILE A 140 4.35 -7.60 -4.40
N THR A 141 4.74 -6.66 -5.26
CA THR A 141 5.86 -6.83 -6.19
C THR A 141 6.71 -5.58 -6.21
N MET A 142 7.98 -5.76 -6.55
CA MET A 142 8.91 -4.64 -6.68
C MET A 142 9.36 -4.55 -8.15
N GLN A 143 9.52 -3.32 -8.64
CA GLN A 143 9.98 -3.08 -10.00
C GLN A 143 10.89 -1.85 -10.03
N ALA A 144 11.85 -1.86 -10.96
CA ALA A 144 12.70 -0.71 -11.18
C ALA A 144 11.98 0.30 -12.08
N LYS A 145 12.18 1.58 -11.81
CA LYS A 145 11.68 2.66 -12.66
C LYS A 145 12.36 2.60 -14.02
N ALA A 146 11.57 2.57 -15.07
CA ALA A 146 12.07 2.55 -16.44
C ALA A 146 12.76 3.86 -16.85
#